data_bc9bd16c331f602fdc3874efeccb2c90
#
_entry.id   bc9bd16c331f602fdc3874efeccb2c90
#
_cell.length_a   1.000
_cell.length_b   1.000
_cell.length_c   1.000
_cell.angle_alpha   90.00
_cell.angle_beta   90.00
_cell.angle_gamma   90.00
#
_symmetry.space_group_name_H-M   'P 1'
#
loop_
_entity.id
_entity.type
_entity.pdbx_description
1 polymer ?
#
loop_
_entity_poly.entity_id
_entity_poly.type
_entity_poly.pdbx_seq_one_letter_code
_entity_poly.pdbx_strand_id
1 'polypeptide(L)'
;MSELPSISDIFSDDATEQREITGKMDKAIFISVPEWACCVTTVAAERLILGLVWKFGKPSKNKRPMGFCAKSKWIEDHYRLSKNTISRAYTSLKDKGYIQKVGDGSWMLNYAAIYRAAIENACEPPKL
;
A
#
# COMPACT_ATOMS: atom_id res chain seq x y z
N MET A 1 -14.54 22.04 31.98
CA MET A 1 -13.31 21.69 31.30
C MET A 1 -13.25 20.19 31.13
N SER A 2 -13.23 19.75 29.92
CA SER A 2 -13.12 18.31 29.67
C SER A 2 -11.67 17.89 29.89
N GLU A 3 -11.43 17.21 30.95
CA GLU A 3 -10.13 16.60 31.15
C GLU A 3 -10.01 15.38 30.23
N LEU A 4 -8.92 15.32 29.50
CA LEU A 4 -8.62 14.10 28.76
C LEU A 4 -8.37 12.97 29.76
N PRO A 5 -9.00 11.82 29.59
CA PRO A 5 -8.74 10.69 30.47
C PRO A 5 -7.26 10.32 30.43
N SER A 6 -6.71 9.95 31.56
CA SER A 6 -5.32 9.47 31.60
C SER A 6 -5.21 8.16 30.82
N ILE A 7 -4.01 7.82 30.39
CA ILE A 7 -3.77 6.55 29.69
C ILE A 7 -4.21 5.37 30.55
N SER A 8 -3.98 5.43 31.85
CA SER A 8 -4.42 4.37 32.76
C SER A 8 -5.95 4.27 32.86
N ASP A 9 -6.68 5.38 32.78
CA ASP A 9 -8.15 5.35 32.78
C ASP A 9 -8.69 4.73 31.48
N ILE A 10 -8.08 5.04 30.35
CA ILE A 10 -8.47 4.45 29.06
C ILE A 10 -8.28 2.93 29.08
N PHE A 11 -7.18 2.46 29.64
CA PHE A 11 -6.86 1.04 29.62
C PHE A 11 -7.46 0.25 30.78
N SER A 12 -7.75 0.88 31.93
CA SER A 12 -8.25 0.16 33.09
C SER A 12 -9.75 -0.06 33.08
N ASP A 13 -10.53 0.90 32.57
CA ASP A 13 -11.99 0.86 32.66
C ASP A 13 -12.65 -0.03 31.62
N ASP A 14 -12.00 -0.25 30.47
CA ASP A 14 -12.54 -1.03 29.36
C ASP A 14 -11.50 -1.99 28.76
N ALA A 15 -10.79 -2.72 29.63
CA ALA A 15 -9.75 -3.65 29.19
C ALA A 15 -10.27 -4.69 28.19
N THR A 16 -11.50 -5.19 28.42
CA THR A 16 -12.13 -6.17 27.51
C THR A 16 -12.46 -5.53 26.17
N GLU A 17 -13.04 -4.34 26.17
CA GLU A 17 -13.36 -3.60 24.96
C GLU A 17 -12.10 -3.27 24.17
N GLN A 18 -11.04 -2.83 24.84
CA GLN A 18 -9.75 -2.55 24.21
C GLN A 18 -9.17 -3.80 23.54
N ARG A 19 -9.25 -4.95 24.18
CA ARG A 19 -8.80 -6.23 23.60
C ARG A 19 -9.60 -6.60 22.37
N GLU A 20 -10.92 -6.40 22.39
CA GLU A 20 -11.78 -6.68 21.26
C GLU A 20 -11.46 -5.76 20.09
N ILE A 21 -11.28 -4.46 20.33
CA ILE A 21 -10.92 -3.48 19.32
C ILE A 21 -9.56 -3.80 18.72
N THR A 22 -8.57 -4.08 19.58
CA THR A 22 -7.22 -4.46 19.13
C THR A 22 -7.26 -5.70 18.27
N GLY A 23 -8.02 -6.71 18.68
CA GLY A 23 -8.18 -7.94 17.90
C GLY A 23 -8.79 -7.70 16.52
N LYS A 24 -9.76 -6.79 16.42
CA LYS A 24 -10.35 -6.41 15.15
C LYS A 24 -9.35 -5.63 14.28
N MET A 25 -8.59 -4.74 14.88
CA MET A 25 -7.55 -3.99 14.17
C MET A 25 -6.44 -4.89 13.65
N ASP A 26 -6.04 -5.89 14.43
CA ASP A 26 -5.01 -6.86 14.03
C ASP A 26 -5.45 -7.71 12.83
N LYS A 27 -6.75 -7.87 12.62
CA LYS A 27 -7.30 -8.57 11.46
C LYS A 27 -7.42 -7.70 10.22
N ALA A 28 -7.19 -6.40 10.34
CA ALA A 28 -7.25 -5.50 9.20
C ALA A 28 -6.14 -5.84 8.19
N ILE A 29 -6.42 -5.55 6.92
CA ILE A 29 -5.41 -5.73 5.88
C ILE A 29 -4.28 -4.75 6.12
N PHE A 30 -3.07 -5.27 6.32
CA PHE A 30 -1.89 -4.48 6.54
C PHE A 30 -1.10 -4.34 5.24
N ILE A 31 -0.77 -3.10 4.89
CA ILE A 31 0.04 -2.81 3.71
C ILE A 31 1.26 -2.03 4.16
N SER A 32 2.42 -2.56 3.84
CA SER A 32 3.67 -1.84 4.01
C SER A 32 3.94 -1.01 2.78
N VAL A 33 4.28 0.25 2.99
CA VAL A 33 4.82 1.09 1.92
C VAL A 33 6.34 1.01 2.02
N PRO A 34 7.00 0.36 1.07
CA PRO A 34 8.46 0.21 1.13
C PRO A 34 9.16 1.56 1.00
N GLU A 35 10.33 1.66 1.61
CA GLU A 35 11.14 2.88 1.53
C GLU A 35 11.46 3.27 0.07
N TRP A 36 11.74 2.30 -0.78
CA TRP A 36 12.01 2.56 -2.19
C TRP A 36 10.82 3.24 -2.90
N ALA A 37 9.59 2.93 -2.51
CA ALA A 37 8.41 3.60 -3.07
C ALA A 37 8.39 5.08 -2.71
N CYS A 38 8.84 5.44 -1.52
CA CYS A 38 8.98 6.83 -1.11
C CYS A 38 10.08 7.56 -1.88
N CYS A 39 11.06 6.82 -2.38
CA CYS A 39 12.16 7.39 -3.15
C CYS A 39 11.81 7.66 -4.62
N VAL A 40 10.92 6.87 -5.20
CA VAL A 40 10.58 7.00 -6.63
C VAL A 40 9.37 7.87 -6.90
N THR A 41 8.58 8.17 -5.90
CA THR A 41 7.43 9.08 -6.05
C THR A 41 7.17 9.83 -4.75
N THR A 42 6.71 11.07 -4.87
CA THR A 42 6.30 11.90 -3.73
C THR A 42 4.79 11.90 -3.53
N VAL A 43 4.03 11.29 -4.44
CA VAL A 43 2.58 11.27 -4.39
C VAL A 43 2.10 10.12 -3.49
N ALA A 44 1.36 10.46 -2.44
CA ALA A 44 0.90 9.47 -1.46
C ALA A 44 0.07 8.35 -2.08
N ALA A 45 -0.83 8.68 -3.01
CA ALA A 45 -1.66 7.68 -3.69
C ALA A 45 -0.81 6.71 -4.52
N GLU A 46 0.24 7.20 -5.18
CA GLU A 46 1.15 6.36 -5.96
C GLU A 46 1.96 5.42 -5.06
N ARG A 47 2.40 5.92 -3.90
CA ARG A 47 3.09 5.11 -2.90
C ARG A 47 2.21 3.97 -2.41
N LEU A 48 0.94 4.26 -2.16
CA LEU A 48 -0.03 3.27 -1.74
C LEU A 48 -0.24 2.20 -2.82
N ILE A 49 -0.44 2.61 -4.06
CA ILE A 49 -0.61 1.68 -5.19
C ILE A 49 0.63 0.80 -5.36
N LEU A 50 1.83 1.38 -5.28
CA LEU A 50 3.07 0.60 -5.33
C LEU A 50 3.13 -0.44 -4.20
N GLY A 51 2.74 -0.05 -3.00
CA GLY A 51 2.67 -0.98 -1.87
C GLY A 51 1.67 -2.11 -2.08
N LEU A 52 0.51 -1.81 -2.65
CA LEU A 52 -0.52 -2.80 -2.98
C LEU A 52 -0.02 -3.79 -4.05
N VAL A 53 0.55 -3.27 -5.12
CA VAL A 53 1.07 -4.11 -6.20
C VAL A 53 2.23 -4.95 -5.71
N TRP A 54 3.08 -4.41 -4.84
CA TRP A 54 4.18 -5.14 -4.26
C TRP A 54 3.70 -6.30 -3.36
N LYS A 55 2.72 -6.01 -2.50
CA LYS A 55 2.20 -7.02 -1.56
C LYS A 55 1.43 -8.13 -2.25
N PHE A 56 0.50 -7.76 -3.14
CA PHE A 56 -0.44 -8.70 -3.75
C PHE A 56 -0.06 -9.13 -5.15
N GLY A 57 0.87 -8.43 -5.79
CA GLY A 57 1.27 -8.71 -7.16
C GLY A 57 2.53 -9.56 -7.30
N LYS A 58 3.13 -10.01 -6.19
CA LYS A 58 4.35 -10.83 -6.26
C LYS A 58 4.07 -12.15 -6.95
N PRO A 59 4.97 -12.60 -7.84
CA PRO A 59 4.84 -13.90 -8.45
C PRO A 59 4.82 -15.00 -7.38
N SER A 60 3.92 -15.94 -7.51
CA SER A 60 3.85 -17.11 -6.63
C SER A 60 3.54 -18.33 -7.48
N LYS A 61 4.14 -19.46 -7.13
CA LYS A 61 3.92 -20.71 -7.84
C LYS A 61 2.45 -21.13 -7.88
N ASN A 62 1.68 -20.74 -6.85
CA ASN A 62 0.29 -21.13 -6.69
C ASN A 62 -0.72 -20.03 -7.02
N LYS A 63 -0.23 -18.84 -7.38
CA LYS A 63 -1.10 -17.70 -7.63
C LYS A 63 -1.41 -17.56 -9.11
N ARG A 64 -2.69 -17.60 -9.44
CA ARG A 64 -3.18 -17.35 -10.80
C ARG A 64 -4.48 -16.56 -10.73
N PRO A 65 -4.64 -15.48 -11.52
CA PRO A 65 -3.59 -14.87 -12.34
C PRO A 65 -2.48 -14.26 -11.50
N MET A 66 -1.29 -14.11 -12.07
CA MET A 66 -0.19 -13.40 -11.41
C MET A 66 -0.46 -11.91 -11.48
N GLY A 67 -0.02 -11.19 -10.45
CA GLY A 67 -0.18 -9.76 -10.39
C GLY A 67 -1.32 -9.31 -9.48
N PHE A 68 -1.41 -8.01 -9.28
CA PHE A 68 -2.43 -7.38 -8.46
C PHE A 68 -3.60 -6.97 -9.34
N CYS A 69 -4.78 -7.51 -9.04
CA CYS A 69 -6.00 -7.18 -9.74
C CYS A 69 -7.08 -6.81 -8.73
N ALA A 70 -7.21 -5.53 -8.44
CA ALA A 70 -8.29 -5.03 -7.60
C ALA A 70 -9.10 -4.01 -8.39
N LYS A 71 -10.41 -4.09 -8.24
CA LYS A 71 -11.28 -3.08 -8.82
C LYS A 71 -11.04 -1.75 -8.09
N SER A 72 -11.12 -0.65 -8.84
CA SER A 72 -10.99 0.69 -8.30
C SER A 72 -11.91 0.91 -7.09
N LYS A 73 -13.13 0.39 -7.14
CA LYS A 73 -14.09 0.53 -6.05
C LYS A 73 -13.58 -0.12 -4.75
N TRP A 74 -12.90 -1.25 -4.83
CA TRP A 74 -12.30 -1.87 -3.65
C TRP A 74 -11.28 -0.95 -2.99
N ILE A 75 -10.44 -0.31 -3.80
CA ILE A 75 -9.42 0.64 -3.31
C ILE A 75 -10.10 1.89 -2.73
N GLU A 76 -11.13 2.42 -3.40
CA GLU A 76 -11.90 3.56 -2.89
C GLU A 76 -12.49 3.27 -1.52
N ASP A 77 -13.12 2.12 -1.36
CA ASP A 77 -13.82 1.75 -0.13
C ASP A 77 -12.85 1.46 1.02
N HIS A 78 -11.72 0.80 0.73
CA HIS A 78 -10.76 0.39 1.76
C HIS A 78 -9.80 1.49 2.17
N TYR A 79 -9.43 2.35 1.25
CA TYR A 79 -8.40 3.38 1.50
C TYR A 79 -8.92 4.80 1.39
N ARG A 80 -10.22 4.96 1.16
CA ARG A 80 -10.88 6.27 1.09
C ARG A 80 -10.26 7.22 0.07
N LEU A 81 -9.84 6.68 -1.06
CA LEU A 81 -9.34 7.46 -2.18
C LEU A 81 -10.45 7.66 -3.21
N SER A 82 -10.46 8.80 -3.87
CA SER A 82 -11.42 9.03 -4.95
C SER A 82 -11.02 8.23 -6.20
N LYS A 83 -12.00 7.90 -7.01
CA LYS A 83 -11.78 7.20 -8.28
C LYS A 83 -10.78 7.94 -9.18
N ASN A 84 -10.88 9.26 -9.24
CA ASN A 84 -9.96 10.08 -10.04
C ASN A 84 -8.53 10.01 -9.51
N THR A 85 -8.36 10.05 -8.19
CA THR A 85 -7.04 9.93 -7.56
C THR A 85 -6.41 8.58 -7.88
N ILE A 86 -7.18 7.50 -7.79
CA ILE A 86 -6.71 6.14 -8.11
C ILE A 86 -6.32 6.04 -9.58
N SER A 87 -7.19 6.53 -10.47
CA SER A 87 -6.93 6.50 -11.92
C SER A 87 -5.67 7.27 -12.30
N ARG A 88 -5.49 8.45 -11.72
CA ARG A 88 -4.30 9.27 -11.95
C ARG A 88 -3.04 8.57 -11.46
N ALA A 89 -3.12 7.93 -10.30
CA ALA A 89 -1.99 7.19 -9.74
C ALA A 89 -1.57 6.04 -10.65
N TYR A 90 -2.50 5.24 -11.12
CA TYR A 90 -2.21 4.15 -12.06
C TYR A 90 -1.62 4.67 -13.36
N THR A 91 -2.20 5.71 -13.94
CA THR A 91 -1.72 6.30 -15.18
C THR A 91 -0.29 6.83 -15.04
N SER A 92 -0.03 7.56 -13.97
CA SER A 92 1.29 8.11 -13.69
C SER A 92 2.34 7.01 -13.48
N LEU A 93 2.04 6.00 -12.69
CA LEU A 93 2.96 4.90 -12.44
C LEU A 93 3.24 4.08 -13.71
N LYS A 94 2.21 3.88 -14.52
CA LYS A 94 2.35 3.20 -15.81
C LYS A 94 3.23 4.01 -16.76
N ASP A 95 2.99 5.32 -16.88
CA ASP A 95 3.74 6.20 -17.76
C ASP A 95 5.22 6.28 -17.35
N LYS A 96 5.50 6.23 -16.05
CA LYS A 96 6.87 6.19 -15.55
C LYS A 96 7.52 4.82 -15.73
N GLY A 97 6.75 3.80 -16.08
CA GLY A 97 7.25 2.45 -16.28
C GLY A 97 7.44 1.65 -15.01
N TYR A 98 6.89 2.09 -13.87
CA TYR A 98 7.05 1.40 -12.58
C TYR A 98 6.11 0.22 -12.41
N ILE A 99 4.96 0.25 -13.07
CA ILE A 99 4.02 -0.86 -13.10
C ILE A 99 3.71 -1.22 -14.55
N GLN A 100 3.38 -2.48 -14.78
CA GLN A 100 3.03 -2.96 -16.10
C GLN A 100 1.87 -3.94 -16.01
N LYS A 101 1.01 -3.92 -17.02
CA LYS A 101 -0.08 -4.88 -17.11
C LYS A 101 0.45 -6.25 -17.50
N VAL A 102 -0.04 -7.26 -16.78
CA VAL A 102 0.22 -8.66 -17.09
C VAL A 102 -1.13 -9.38 -17.14
N GLY A 103 -1.42 -10.05 -18.23
CA GLY A 103 -2.71 -10.72 -18.42
C GLY A 103 -3.88 -9.72 -18.42
N ASP A 104 -5.07 -10.19 -18.03
CA ASP A 104 -6.30 -9.43 -18.11
C ASP A 104 -6.49 -8.48 -16.91
N GLY A 105 -5.91 -7.31 -16.98
CA GLY A 105 -6.12 -6.26 -16.00
C GLY A 105 -5.33 -6.37 -14.70
N SER A 106 -4.39 -7.31 -14.63
CA SER A 106 -3.49 -7.44 -13.49
C SER A 106 -2.27 -6.56 -13.65
N TRP A 107 -1.71 -6.10 -12.52
CA TRP A 107 -0.55 -5.23 -12.49
C TRP A 107 0.60 -5.89 -11.74
N MET A 108 1.79 -5.73 -12.25
CA MET A 108 3.03 -6.13 -11.56
C MET A 108 4.03 -4.97 -11.56
N LEU A 109 4.94 -5.00 -10.58
CA LEU A 109 6.02 -4.03 -10.51
C LEU A 109 7.08 -4.32 -11.58
N ASN A 110 7.58 -3.26 -12.18
CA ASN A 110 8.80 -3.32 -12.97
C ASN A 110 9.98 -3.06 -12.04
N TYR A 111 10.51 -4.10 -11.46
CA TYR A 111 11.57 -4.00 -10.44
C TYR A 111 12.81 -3.28 -10.96
N ALA A 112 13.21 -3.55 -12.19
CA ALA A 112 14.40 -2.92 -12.78
C ALA A 112 14.23 -1.41 -12.94
N ALA A 113 13.07 -0.96 -13.40
CA ALA A 113 12.79 0.47 -13.56
C ALA A 113 12.76 1.19 -12.22
N ILE A 114 12.13 0.58 -11.21
CA ILE A 114 12.04 1.14 -9.86
C ILE A 114 13.43 1.23 -9.24
N TYR A 115 14.22 0.17 -9.36
CA TYR A 115 15.59 0.13 -8.82
C TYR A 115 16.47 1.23 -9.41
N ARG A 116 16.42 1.39 -10.74
CA ARG A 116 17.16 2.46 -11.42
C ARG A 116 16.72 3.85 -10.98
N ALA A 117 15.41 4.07 -10.87
CA ALA A 117 14.87 5.35 -10.41
C ALA A 117 15.27 5.65 -8.97
N ALA A 118 15.28 4.65 -8.10
CA ALA A 118 15.71 4.81 -6.72
C ALA A 118 17.19 5.23 -6.63
N ILE A 119 18.04 4.62 -7.44
CA ILE A 119 19.46 4.99 -7.51
C ILE A 119 19.63 6.42 -8.02
N GLU A 120 18.92 6.79 -9.09
CA GLU A 120 18.98 8.15 -9.66
C GLU A 120 18.52 9.21 -8.68
N ASN A 121 17.58 8.88 -7.79
CA ASN A 121 17.09 9.77 -6.76
C ASN A 121 17.92 9.74 -5.47
N ALA A 122 19.13 9.20 -5.53
CA ALA A 122 20.06 9.09 -4.41
C ALA A 122 19.52 8.31 -3.22
N CYS A 123 18.58 7.40 -3.44
CA CYS A 123 18.16 6.45 -2.41
C CYS A 123 19.16 5.32 -2.33
N GLU A 124 19.48 4.89 -1.11
CA GLU A 124 20.28 3.70 -0.96
C GLU A 124 19.49 2.49 -1.50
N PRO A 125 20.11 1.65 -2.33
CA PRO A 125 19.44 0.44 -2.77
C PRO A 125 19.12 -0.44 -1.54
N PRO A 126 17.99 -1.18 -1.59
CA PRO A 126 17.65 -2.07 -0.49
C PRO A 126 18.80 -3.04 -0.26
N LYS A 127 19.24 -3.15 0.97
CA LYS A 127 20.22 -4.16 1.33
C LYS A 127 19.55 -5.52 1.27
N LEU A 128 20.01 -6.31 0.38
CA LEU A 128 19.53 -7.68 0.26
C LEU A 128 20.15 -8.56 1.35
#